data_e9f5c290c52d2c170573df072183084f
#
_entry.id   e9f5c290c52d2c170573df072183084f
#
_cell.length_a   1.000
_cell.length_b   1.000
_cell.length_c   1.000
_cell.angle_alpha   90.00
_cell.angle_beta   90.00
_cell.angle_gamma   90.00
#
_symmetry.space_group_name_H-M   'P 1'
#
loop_
_entity.id
_entity.type
_entity.pdbx_description
1 polymer ?
#
loop_
_entity_poly.entity_id
_entity_poly.type
_entity_poly.pdbx_seq_one_letter_code
_entity_poly.pdbx_strand_id
1 'polypeptide(L)'
;KSSAAWIQRQANDSYVERAKKEGYRARAAYKIIEMNEKYHFFKNGQVVVDLGAAPGSWSQYVAREFPKTKIFAMDLLEIKPINGVVFYQGDFTSDEALRWLEEKLNLTDSTNGTVDVVMSDMAPNTVGHKKTDHLRQMVLLEYAFDFALCALKKGGTFIAKSFTGGATNDLVKQIKEHFEDV
;
A
#
# COMPACT_ATOMS: atom_id res chain seq x y z
N LYS A 1 23.70 4.25 -19.44
CA LYS A 1 22.76 4.93 -20.41
C LYS A 1 21.32 4.98 -19.91
N SER A 2 20.84 4.03 -19.05
CA SER A 2 19.47 4.03 -18.51
C SER A 2 19.23 5.05 -17.40
N SER A 3 20.23 5.36 -16.58
CA SER A 3 20.08 6.25 -15.43
C SER A 3 19.87 7.73 -15.82
N ALA A 4 20.59 8.23 -16.85
CA ALA A 4 20.45 9.61 -17.31
C ALA A 4 19.08 9.88 -17.93
N ALA A 5 18.58 8.96 -18.73
CA ALA A 5 17.24 9.06 -19.33
C ALA A 5 16.12 8.96 -18.27
N TRP A 6 16.34 8.21 -17.22
CA TRP A 6 15.42 8.12 -16.08
C TRP A 6 15.40 9.44 -15.29
N ILE A 7 16.58 9.97 -14.96
CA ILE A 7 16.72 11.25 -14.25
C ILE A 7 16.04 12.39 -15.04
N GLN A 8 16.23 12.41 -16.36
CA GLN A 8 15.64 13.43 -17.20
C GLN A 8 14.11 13.30 -17.31
N ARG A 9 13.59 12.07 -17.34
CA ARG A 9 12.13 11.83 -17.26
C ARG A 9 11.56 12.25 -15.92
N GLN A 10 12.25 11.98 -14.82
CA GLN A 10 11.85 12.42 -13.48
C GLN A 10 11.87 13.95 -13.35
N ALA A 11 12.88 14.62 -13.92
CA ALA A 11 12.97 16.08 -13.90
C ALA A 11 11.84 16.78 -14.69
N ASN A 12 11.33 16.11 -15.73
CA ASN A 12 10.24 16.63 -16.57
C ASN A 12 8.84 16.11 -16.16
N ASP A 13 8.75 15.32 -15.11
CA ASP A 13 7.49 14.77 -14.62
C ASP A 13 6.74 15.84 -13.81
N SER A 14 5.59 16.28 -14.33
CA SER A 14 4.75 17.29 -13.68
C SER A 14 4.26 16.87 -12.28
N TYR A 15 4.07 15.57 -12.05
CA TYR A 15 3.69 15.05 -10.73
C TYR A 15 4.83 15.15 -9.71
N VAL A 16 6.10 15.01 -10.13
CA VAL A 16 7.26 15.19 -9.25
C VAL A 16 7.34 16.65 -8.78
N GLU A 17 7.18 17.60 -9.68
CA GLU A 17 7.17 19.03 -9.31
C GLU A 17 5.96 19.37 -8.42
N ARG A 18 4.80 18.87 -8.77
CA ARG A 18 3.58 19.06 -7.98
C ARG A 18 3.74 18.49 -6.56
N ALA A 19 4.33 17.29 -6.44
CA ALA A 19 4.61 16.69 -5.13
C ALA A 19 5.54 17.55 -4.28
N LYS A 20 6.60 18.08 -4.86
CA LYS A 20 7.49 19.01 -4.17
C LYS A 20 6.76 20.28 -3.70
N LYS A 21 5.97 20.88 -4.58
CA LYS A 21 5.22 22.09 -4.29
C LYS A 21 4.17 21.89 -3.19
N GLU A 22 3.47 20.76 -3.23
CA GLU A 22 2.42 20.41 -2.26
C GLU A 22 2.96 19.74 -0.98
N GLY A 23 4.27 19.47 -0.92
CA GLY A 23 4.96 18.92 0.24
C GLY A 23 4.80 17.41 0.41
N TYR A 24 4.47 16.67 -0.66
CA TYR A 24 4.45 15.20 -0.63
C TYR A 24 5.84 14.60 -0.82
N ARG A 25 6.09 13.48 -0.18
CA ARG A 25 7.39 12.77 -0.22
C ARG A 25 7.70 12.15 -1.59
N ALA A 26 6.66 11.79 -2.35
CA ALA A 26 6.78 11.21 -3.67
C ALA A 26 5.54 11.46 -4.52
N ARG A 27 5.71 11.39 -5.85
CA ARG A 27 4.61 11.48 -6.81
C ARG A 27 3.55 10.38 -6.65
N ALA A 28 3.90 9.27 -6.03
CA ALA A 28 2.98 8.16 -5.75
C ALA A 28 1.75 8.60 -4.92
N ALA A 29 1.83 9.70 -4.17
CA ALA A 29 0.70 10.28 -3.47
C ALA A 29 -0.51 10.51 -4.38
N TYR A 30 -0.29 10.95 -5.62
CA TYR A 30 -1.39 11.28 -6.54
C TYR A 30 -2.20 10.07 -7.00
N LYS A 31 -1.63 8.88 -7.01
CA LYS A 31 -2.39 7.67 -7.30
C LYS A 31 -3.47 7.42 -6.26
N ILE A 32 -3.11 7.50 -4.98
CA ILE A 32 -4.09 7.28 -3.91
C ILE A 32 -5.07 8.44 -3.78
N ILE A 33 -4.63 9.67 -4.03
CA ILE A 33 -5.48 10.86 -4.05
C ILE A 33 -6.56 10.72 -5.14
N GLU A 34 -6.17 10.44 -6.38
CA GLU A 34 -7.09 10.28 -7.52
C GLU A 34 -8.07 9.13 -7.30
N MET A 35 -7.61 8.01 -6.75
CA MET A 35 -8.46 6.87 -6.41
C MET A 35 -9.49 7.25 -5.35
N ASN A 36 -9.08 7.97 -4.30
CA ASN A 36 -10.00 8.39 -3.27
C ASN A 36 -11.00 9.45 -3.75
N GLU A 37 -10.59 10.36 -4.62
CA GLU A 37 -11.50 11.30 -5.28
C GLU A 37 -12.60 10.61 -6.09
N LYS A 38 -12.25 9.47 -6.69
CA LYS A 38 -13.20 8.69 -7.49
C LYS A 38 -14.08 7.77 -6.66
N TYR A 39 -13.53 7.10 -5.66
CA TYR A 39 -14.20 6.02 -4.94
C TYR A 39 -14.58 6.35 -3.49
N HIS A 40 -14.05 7.44 -2.92
CA HIS A 40 -14.39 7.95 -1.59
C HIS A 40 -14.28 6.92 -0.46
N PHE A 41 -13.19 6.19 -0.40
CA PHE A 41 -13.02 5.13 0.60
C PHE A 41 -12.34 5.58 1.91
N PHE A 42 -11.68 6.75 1.96
CA PHE A 42 -11.11 7.28 3.20
C PHE A 42 -12.10 8.20 3.92
N LYS A 43 -12.08 8.13 5.25
CA LYS A 43 -12.77 9.04 6.17
C LYS A 43 -12.13 9.02 7.56
N ASN A 44 -12.34 10.08 8.32
CA ASN A 44 -11.89 10.14 9.71
C ASN A 44 -12.49 9.00 10.56
N GLY A 45 -11.71 8.53 11.53
CA GLY A 45 -12.11 7.47 12.46
C GLY A 45 -11.81 6.06 11.99
N GLN A 46 -11.26 5.89 10.79
CA GLN A 46 -10.86 4.59 10.25
C GLN A 46 -9.55 4.07 10.84
N VAL A 47 -9.34 2.78 10.64
CA VAL A 47 -8.04 2.10 10.82
C VAL A 47 -7.52 1.73 9.43
N VAL A 48 -6.33 2.20 9.10
CA VAL A 48 -5.69 2.02 7.78
C VAL A 48 -4.33 1.34 7.96
N VAL A 49 -4.03 0.39 7.09
CA VAL A 49 -2.73 -0.27 7.01
C VAL A 49 -2.07 0.06 5.67
N ASP A 50 -0.81 0.47 5.71
CA ASP A 50 0.01 0.82 4.55
C ASP A 50 1.21 -0.13 4.45
N LEU A 51 1.14 -1.08 3.53
CA LEU A 51 2.18 -2.08 3.28
C LEU A 51 3.08 -1.62 2.13
N GLY A 52 4.41 -1.64 2.33
CA GLY A 52 5.35 -1.05 1.39
C GLY A 52 5.29 0.48 1.41
N ALA A 53 5.28 1.07 2.60
CA ALA A 53 4.96 2.47 2.81
C ALA A 53 6.03 3.46 2.33
N ALA A 54 7.31 3.07 2.28
CA ALA A 54 8.39 4.00 1.93
C ALA A 54 8.21 4.64 0.55
N PRO A 55 8.44 5.93 0.41
CA PRO A 55 8.95 6.90 1.40
C PRO A 55 7.87 7.44 2.35
N GLY A 56 6.61 7.01 2.26
CA GLY A 56 5.52 7.35 3.14
C GLY A 56 4.47 8.30 2.55
N SER A 57 4.45 8.50 1.23
CA SER A 57 3.54 9.47 0.61
C SER A 57 2.06 9.11 0.73
N TRP A 58 1.69 7.83 0.70
CA TRP A 58 0.30 7.38 0.89
C TRP A 58 -0.17 7.61 2.33
N SER A 59 0.62 7.16 3.31
CA SER A 59 0.35 7.42 4.72
C SER A 59 0.33 8.92 5.03
N GLN A 60 1.21 9.70 4.42
CA GLN A 60 1.26 11.15 4.55
C GLN A 60 -0.04 11.81 4.08
N TYR A 61 -0.57 11.42 2.94
CA TYR A 61 -1.84 11.91 2.43
C TYR A 61 -2.99 11.59 3.40
N VAL A 62 -3.10 10.34 3.84
CA VAL A 62 -4.17 9.93 4.77
C VAL A 62 -4.07 10.67 6.11
N ALA A 63 -2.87 10.78 6.67
CA ALA A 63 -2.66 11.50 7.93
C ALA A 63 -2.98 12.99 7.83
N ARG A 64 -2.70 13.61 6.69
CA ARG A 64 -2.95 15.03 6.44
C ARG A 64 -4.43 15.34 6.24
N GLU A 65 -5.11 14.58 5.40
CA GLU A 65 -6.50 14.84 5.01
C GLU A 65 -7.52 14.21 5.99
N PHE A 66 -7.13 13.15 6.68
CA PHE A 66 -7.97 12.43 7.64
C PHE A 66 -7.26 12.27 8.99
N PRO A 67 -7.06 13.38 9.72
CA PRO A 67 -6.16 13.40 10.90
C PRO A 67 -6.64 12.56 12.09
N LYS A 68 -7.88 12.11 12.10
CA LYS A 68 -8.42 11.21 13.13
C LYS A 68 -8.29 9.72 12.77
N THR A 69 -7.61 9.39 11.70
CA THR A 69 -7.38 8.03 11.23
C THR A 69 -6.19 7.41 11.97
N LYS A 70 -6.31 6.15 12.38
CA LYS A 70 -5.20 5.36 12.90
C LYS A 70 -4.50 4.68 11.73
N ILE A 71 -3.23 4.97 11.52
CA ILE A 71 -2.44 4.47 10.41
C ILE A 71 -1.29 3.62 10.94
N PHE A 72 -1.22 2.38 10.45
CA PHE A 72 -0.11 1.46 10.71
C PHE A 72 0.60 1.18 9.40
N ALA A 73 1.86 1.54 9.34
CA ALA A 73 2.67 1.43 8.13
C ALA A 73 3.87 0.51 8.32
N MET A 74 4.28 -0.15 7.26
CA MET A 74 5.40 -1.09 7.27
C MET A 74 6.17 -1.02 5.96
N ASP A 75 7.50 -1.11 6.06
CA ASP A 75 8.40 -1.23 4.90
C ASP A 75 9.73 -1.86 5.34
N LEU A 76 10.43 -2.47 4.39
CA LEU A 76 11.82 -2.90 4.57
C LEU A 76 12.76 -1.72 4.79
N LEU A 77 12.45 -0.61 4.15
CA LEU A 77 13.23 0.64 4.24
C LEU A 77 12.71 1.50 5.39
N GLU A 78 13.63 2.19 6.04
CA GLU A 78 13.29 3.23 7.01
C GLU A 78 12.56 4.39 6.33
N ILE A 79 11.58 4.97 7.02
CA ILE A 79 10.92 6.21 6.62
C ILE A 79 11.14 7.30 7.66
N LYS A 80 11.16 8.55 7.21
CA LYS A 80 11.10 9.69 8.14
C LYS A 80 9.75 9.66 8.87
N PRO A 81 9.72 9.91 10.20
CA PRO A 81 8.48 9.91 10.96
C PRO A 81 7.39 10.78 10.35
N ILE A 82 6.16 10.29 10.41
CA ILE A 82 4.95 11.01 10.03
C ILE A 82 4.06 11.09 11.24
N ASN A 83 3.64 12.30 11.61
CA ASN A 83 2.72 12.49 12.72
C ASN A 83 1.39 11.75 12.47
N GLY A 84 0.96 10.95 13.43
CA GLY A 84 -0.24 10.13 13.31
C GLY A 84 -0.05 8.76 12.66
N VAL A 85 1.16 8.39 12.29
CA VAL A 85 1.50 7.09 11.69
C VAL A 85 2.40 6.30 12.62
N VAL A 86 2.00 5.07 12.91
CA VAL A 86 2.82 4.08 13.64
C VAL A 86 3.54 3.22 12.59
N PHE A 87 4.86 3.29 12.59
CA PHE A 87 5.69 2.62 11.58
C PHE A 87 6.50 1.48 12.17
N TYR A 88 6.55 0.38 11.43
CA TYR A 88 7.41 -0.77 11.69
C TYR A 88 8.33 -1.00 10.49
N GLN A 89 9.65 -1.02 10.74
CA GLN A 89 10.62 -1.41 9.73
C GLN A 89 10.82 -2.92 9.76
N GLY A 90 10.45 -3.60 8.70
CA GLY A 90 10.59 -5.04 8.62
C GLY A 90 10.02 -5.62 7.33
N ASP A 91 10.23 -6.93 7.20
CA ASP A 91 9.72 -7.73 6.08
C ASP A 91 8.29 -8.17 6.38
N PHE A 92 7.34 -7.72 5.58
CA PHE A 92 5.93 -8.09 5.71
C PHE A 92 5.69 -9.60 5.59
N THR A 93 6.56 -10.33 4.89
CA THR A 93 6.46 -11.78 4.74
C THR A 93 6.98 -12.56 5.95
N SER A 94 7.55 -11.88 6.95
CA SER A 94 8.06 -12.49 8.18
C SER A 94 6.95 -12.69 9.23
N ASP A 95 7.11 -13.73 10.05
CA ASP A 95 6.21 -13.99 11.17
C ASP A 95 6.23 -12.86 12.23
N GLU A 96 7.38 -12.24 12.42
CA GLU A 96 7.54 -11.12 13.35
C GLU A 96 6.70 -9.90 12.94
N ALA A 97 6.74 -9.56 11.65
CA ALA A 97 5.96 -8.45 11.10
C ALA A 97 4.45 -8.71 11.21
N LEU A 98 4.01 -9.93 10.89
CA LEU A 98 2.60 -10.33 11.02
C LEU A 98 2.14 -10.25 12.48
N ARG A 99 2.93 -10.76 13.43
CA ARG A 99 2.61 -10.67 14.86
C ARG A 99 2.49 -9.24 15.34
N TRP A 100 3.37 -8.35 14.88
CA TRP A 100 3.29 -6.94 15.19
C TRP A 100 1.96 -6.32 14.71
N LEU A 101 1.56 -6.60 13.47
CA LEU A 101 0.28 -6.15 12.92
C LEU A 101 -0.90 -6.74 13.68
N GLU A 102 -0.92 -8.04 13.92
CA GLU A 102 -1.99 -8.71 14.66
C GLU A 102 -2.18 -8.11 16.05
N GLU A 103 -1.10 -7.85 16.76
CA GLU A 103 -1.12 -7.21 18.08
C GLU A 103 -1.65 -5.78 18.01
N LYS A 104 -1.11 -4.95 17.11
CA LYS A 104 -1.52 -3.54 16.95
C LYS A 104 -2.97 -3.40 16.51
N LEU A 105 -3.45 -4.31 15.70
CA LEU A 105 -4.81 -4.30 15.13
C LEU A 105 -5.81 -5.13 15.95
N ASN A 106 -5.38 -5.78 17.03
CA ASN A 106 -6.19 -6.69 17.84
C ASN A 106 -6.86 -7.80 17.00
N LEU A 107 -6.11 -8.36 16.05
CA LEU A 107 -6.57 -9.46 15.23
C LEU A 107 -6.43 -10.77 15.99
N THR A 108 -7.48 -11.60 15.97
CA THR A 108 -7.50 -12.96 16.55
C THR A 108 -8.20 -13.90 15.58
N ASP A 109 -7.95 -15.19 15.68
CA ASP A 109 -8.56 -16.22 14.82
C ASP A 109 -10.09 -16.25 14.87
N SER A 110 -10.68 -15.71 15.92
CA SER A 110 -12.12 -15.71 16.18
C SER A 110 -12.81 -14.37 15.92
N THR A 111 -12.06 -13.33 15.55
CA THR A 111 -12.62 -11.99 15.37
C THR A 111 -12.90 -11.65 13.92
N ASN A 112 -13.97 -10.89 13.72
CA ASN A 112 -14.14 -10.12 12.48
C ASN A 112 -12.98 -9.13 12.34
N GLY A 113 -12.63 -8.78 11.12
CA GLY A 113 -11.57 -7.82 10.85
C GLY A 113 -11.78 -6.48 11.56
N THR A 114 -10.68 -5.79 11.83
CA THR A 114 -10.66 -4.51 12.55
C THR A 114 -10.21 -3.34 11.69
N VAL A 115 -9.79 -3.61 10.46
CA VAL A 115 -9.20 -2.64 9.52
C VAL A 115 -10.24 -2.18 8.50
N ASP A 116 -10.29 -0.89 8.23
CA ASP A 116 -11.17 -0.30 7.22
C ASP A 116 -10.55 -0.28 5.83
N VAL A 117 -9.25 0.01 5.72
CA VAL A 117 -8.52 0.07 4.45
C VAL A 117 -7.17 -0.59 4.59
N VAL A 118 -6.86 -1.51 3.69
CA VAL A 118 -5.51 -2.06 3.48
C VAL A 118 -4.98 -1.54 2.15
N MET A 119 -3.86 -0.83 2.19
CA MET A 119 -3.13 -0.35 1.02
C MET A 119 -1.83 -1.14 0.85
N SER A 120 -1.47 -1.47 -0.36
CA SER A 120 -0.19 -2.12 -0.67
C SER A 120 0.44 -1.54 -1.93
N ASP A 121 1.57 -0.85 -1.74
CA ASP A 121 2.46 -0.41 -2.82
C ASP A 121 3.78 -1.20 -2.79
N MET A 122 3.76 -2.42 -2.25
CA MET A 122 4.94 -3.28 -2.20
C MET A 122 5.41 -3.62 -3.60
N ALA A 123 6.70 -3.44 -3.83
CA ALA A 123 7.37 -3.83 -5.06
C ALA A 123 8.68 -4.56 -4.74
N PRO A 124 8.97 -5.67 -5.42
CA PRO A 124 10.24 -6.34 -5.24
C PRO A 124 11.36 -5.53 -5.89
N ASN A 125 12.59 -5.76 -5.45
CA ASN A 125 13.75 -5.29 -6.19
C ASN A 125 13.76 -5.94 -7.58
N THR A 126 13.78 -5.13 -8.62
CA THR A 126 13.79 -5.62 -10.00
C THR A 126 15.18 -6.14 -10.38
N VAL A 127 15.20 -7.27 -11.05
CA VAL A 127 16.43 -7.87 -11.57
C VAL A 127 16.60 -7.65 -13.07
N GLY A 128 15.66 -6.94 -13.70
CA GLY A 128 15.67 -6.63 -15.13
C GLY A 128 15.10 -7.75 -16.03
N HIS A 129 14.63 -8.84 -15.45
CA HIS A 129 13.98 -9.94 -16.17
C HIS A 129 12.46 -9.88 -15.93
N LYS A 130 11.72 -9.45 -16.95
CA LYS A 130 10.28 -9.13 -16.83
C LYS A 130 9.43 -10.25 -16.20
N LYS A 131 9.64 -11.48 -16.59
CA LYS A 131 8.89 -12.63 -16.07
C LYS A 131 9.19 -12.87 -14.58
N THR A 132 10.46 -12.81 -14.19
CA THR A 132 10.88 -12.99 -12.80
C THR A 132 10.37 -11.85 -11.92
N ASP A 133 10.49 -10.61 -12.38
CA ASP A 133 10.02 -9.42 -11.67
C ASP A 133 8.50 -9.46 -11.48
N HIS A 134 7.76 -9.90 -12.51
CA HIS A 134 6.32 -10.09 -12.43
C HIS A 134 5.93 -11.16 -11.40
N LEU A 135 6.58 -12.30 -11.38
CA LEU A 135 6.31 -13.38 -10.41
C LEU A 135 6.60 -12.95 -8.97
N ARG A 136 7.68 -12.20 -8.75
CA ARG A 136 7.99 -11.63 -7.43
C ARG A 136 6.94 -10.63 -6.97
N GLN A 137 6.47 -9.78 -7.87
CA GLN A 137 5.39 -8.85 -7.58
C GLN A 137 4.10 -9.59 -7.21
N MET A 138 3.77 -10.65 -7.92
CA MET A 138 2.59 -11.48 -7.64
C MET A 138 2.63 -12.10 -6.26
N VAL A 139 3.79 -12.58 -5.80
CA VAL A 139 3.96 -13.14 -4.45
C VAL A 139 3.63 -12.08 -3.39
N LEU A 140 4.16 -10.87 -3.53
CA LEU A 140 3.87 -9.77 -2.60
C LEU A 140 2.39 -9.38 -2.60
N LEU A 141 1.77 -9.36 -3.77
CA LEU A 141 0.36 -9.07 -3.91
C LEU A 141 -0.53 -10.14 -3.25
N GLU A 142 -0.17 -11.41 -3.38
CA GLU A 142 -0.86 -12.52 -2.71
C GLU A 142 -0.76 -12.43 -1.19
N TYR A 143 0.42 -12.12 -0.64
CA TYR A 143 0.60 -11.88 0.79
C TYR A 143 -0.28 -10.73 1.28
N ALA A 144 -0.31 -9.61 0.54
CA ALA A 144 -1.15 -8.47 0.89
C ALA A 144 -2.65 -8.82 0.84
N PHE A 145 -3.06 -9.58 -0.16
CA PHE A 145 -4.45 -10.04 -0.31
C PHE A 145 -4.86 -10.98 0.84
N ASP A 146 -4.04 -11.97 1.18
CA ASP A 146 -4.29 -12.89 2.29
C ASP A 146 -4.43 -12.13 3.62
N PHE A 147 -3.54 -11.17 3.86
CA PHE A 147 -3.64 -10.28 5.01
C PHE A 147 -4.94 -9.47 5.00
N ALA A 148 -5.31 -8.90 3.87
CA ALA A 148 -6.54 -8.11 3.73
C ALA A 148 -7.80 -8.94 4.04
N LEU A 149 -7.85 -10.19 3.61
CA LEU A 149 -8.97 -11.09 3.91
C LEU A 149 -9.15 -11.33 5.42
N CYS A 150 -8.05 -11.41 6.16
CA CYS A 150 -8.09 -11.59 7.61
C CYS A 150 -8.34 -10.29 8.37
N ALA A 151 -7.79 -9.19 7.89
CA ALA A 151 -7.74 -7.93 8.63
C ALA A 151 -8.92 -7.01 8.38
N LEU A 152 -9.49 -7.00 7.17
CA LEU A 152 -10.55 -6.08 6.81
C LEU A 152 -11.88 -6.41 7.47
N LYS A 153 -12.54 -5.37 7.95
CA LYS A 153 -13.97 -5.41 8.28
C LYS A 153 -14.78 -5.72 7.04
N LYS A 154 -15.97 -6.29 7.22
CA LYS A 154 -16.98 -6.36 6.16
C LYS A 154 -17.28 -4.93 5.66
N GLY A 155 -17.26 -4.74 4.35
CA GLY A 155 -17.38 -3.42 3.72
C GLY A 155 -16.07 -2.63 3.64
N GLY A 156 -14.94 -3.21 4.09
CA GLY A 156 -13.61 -2.61 3.98
C GLY A 156 -13.06 -2.57 2.56
N THR A 157 -12.00 -1.83 2.36
CA THR A 157 -11.38 -1.58 1.05
C THR A 157 -9.96 -2.11 0.99
N PHE A 158 -9.64 -2.83 -0.08
CA PHE A 158 -8.29 -3.27 -0.41
C PHE A 158 -7.79 -2.55 -1.66
N ILE A 159 -6.62 -1.92 -1.55
CA ILE A 159 -5.96 -1.20 -2.65
C ILE A 159 -4.57 -1.78 -2.81
N ALA A 160 -4.24 -2.24 -4.00
CA ALA A 160 -2.92 -2.79 -4.26
C ALA A 160 -2.40 -2.42 -5.64
N LYS A 161 -1.09 -2.18 -5.68
CA LYS A 161 -0.38 -2.05 -6.95
C LYS A 161 -0.09 -3.43 -7.52
N SER A 162 -0.38 -3.61 -8.80
CA SER A 162 0.02 -4.80 -9.53
C SER A 162 0.62 -4.46 -10.88
N PHE A 163 1.45 -5.37 -11.41
CA PHE A 163 1.87 -5.33 -12.79
C PHE A 163 0.85 -6.11 -13.64
N THR A 164 0.56 -5.64 -14.84
CA THR A 164 -0.30 -6.36 -15.79
C THR A 164 0.38 -7.63 -16.30
N GLY A 165 -0.36 -8.74 -16.35
CA GLY A 165 0.12 -10.02 -16.84
C GLY A 165 -0.89 -11.15 -16.63
N GLY A 166 -0.63 -12.34 -17.20
CA GLY A 166 -1.56 -13.47 -17.13
C GLY A 166 -1.86 -13.96 -15.72
N ALA A 167 -0.83 -14.03 -14.85
CA ALA A 167 -0.99 -14.43 -13.46
C ALA A 167 -1.85 -13.45 -12.65
N THR A 168 -1.87 -12.17 -12.99
CA THR A 168 -2.72 -11.16 -12.38
C THR A 168 -4.21 -11.47 -12.59
N ASN A 169 -4.59 -11.99 -13.74
CA ASN A 169 -5.98 -12.31 -14.05
C ASN A 169 -6.55 -13.39 -13.13
N ASP A 170 -5.77 -14.40 -12.78
CA ASP A 170 -6.19 -15.47 -11.87
C ASP A 170 -6.36 -14.93 -10.44
N LEU A 171 -5.47 -14.07 -10.00
CA LEU A 171 -5.60 -13.42 -8.70
C LEU A 171 -6.81 -12.47 -8.65
N VAL A 172 -7.07 -11.72 -9.71
CA VAL A 172 -8.26 -10.84 -9.80
C VAL A 172 -9.54 -11.66 -9.71
N LYS A 173 -9.60 -12.87 -10.29
CA LYS A 173 -10.74 -13.78 -10.12
C LYS A 173 -10.94 -14.16 -8.66
N GLN A 174 -9.88 -14.54 -7.95
CA GLN A 174 -9.94 -14.87 -6.53
C GLN A 174 -10.41 -13.67 -5.69
N ILE A 175 -9.90 -12.48 -5.99
CA ILE A 175 -10.31 -11.24 -5.32
C ILE A 175 -11.82 -11.00 -5.50
N LYS A 176 -12.35 -11.19 -6.70
CA LYS A 176 -13.78 -11.02 -7.00
C LYS A 176 -14.71 -12.00 -6.24
N GLU A 177 -14.19 -13.09 -5.74
CA GLU A 177 -14.95 -14.01 -4.89
C GLU A 177 -15.19 -13.47 -3.47
N HIS A 178 -14.38 -12.50 -3.05
CA HIS A 178 -14.39 -11.96 -1.69
C HIS A 178 -14.81 -10.48 -1.60
N PHE A 179 -14.75 -9.75 -2.71
CA PHE A 179 -15.10 -8.34 -2.77
C PHE A 179 -16.29 -8.11 -3.71
N GLU A 180 -17.19 -7.23 -3.31
CA GLU A 180 -18.39 -6.89 -4.07
C GLU A 180 -18.04 -6.15 -5.37
N ASP A 181 -17.10 -5.21 -5.29
CA ASP A 181 -16.58 -4.43 -6.42
C ASP A 181 -15.06 -4.60 -6.57
N VAL A 182 -14.60 -4.86 -7.79
CA VAL A 182 -13.16 -4.98 -8.10
C VAL A 182 -12.84 -4.29 -9.41
#